data_0159ec32f4f1cacd65838fc7b81ad760
#
_entry.id   0159ec32f4f1cacd65838fc7b81ad760
#
_cell.length_a   1.000
_cell.length_b   1.000
_cell.length_c   1.000
_cell.angle_alpha   90.00
_cell.angle_beta   90.00
_cell.angle_gamma   90.00
#
_symmetry.space_group_name_H-M   'P 1'
#
loop_
_entity.id
_entity.type
_entity.pdbx_description
1 polymer ?
#
loop_
_entity_poly.entity_id
_entity_poly.type
_entity_poly.pdbx_seq_one_letter_code
_entity_poly.pdbx_strand_id
1 'polypeptide(L)'
;MLLPHGYEGQGPEHSSARLERYLQLCAEHNVQVCVPTTPAQIYHLLRRQVIRPLRKPLIVLTPKSLLRHKLAISTLEDLAEGSFQTVIPEIDTLDPKKVERVVLCSGKVYYDLLEKRRAEERDDIAIVRIEQLYPFPEDDLVEILAPYTNLKHAVWCQEEPMNQGAWYSSQHHFRRILSGHNKSLVQIGRASSYSSTQDVTRLLHRRVVMPRCTLSSRKNCCKMPLLFNASRT
;
A
#
# COMPACT_ATOMS: atom_id res chain seq x y z
N MET A 1 6.57 -17.70 -7.82
CA MET A 1 7.83 -17.23 -7.22
C MET A 1 7.51 -16.46 -5.95
N LEU A 2 8.10 -16.85 -4.82
CA LEU A 2 8.05 -16.10 -3.57
C LEU A 2 9.33 -15.29 -3.46
N LEU A 3 9.23 -13.97 -3.34
CA LEU A 3 10.38 -13.08 -3.43
C LEU A 3 10.55 -12.27 -2.14
N PRO A 4 11.76 -12.21 -1.58
CA PRO A 4 12.04 -11.42 -0.38
C PRO A 4 11.89 -9.93 -0.70
N HIS A 5 10.94 -9.29 -0.04
CA HIS A 5 10.65 -7.87 -0.21
C HIS A 5 10.33 -7.25 1.14
N GLY A 6 10.86 -6.07 1.37
CA GLY A 6 10.63 -5.28 2.57
C GLY A 6 11.78 -4.32 2.81
N TYR A 7 11.49 -3.21 3.48
CA TYR A 7 12.46 -2.19 3.85
C TYR A 7 12.78 -2.28 5.35
N GLU A 8 13.08 -3.48 5.81
CA GLU A 8 13.17 -3.84 7.23
C GLU A 8 14.58 -3.70 7.82
N GLY A 9 15.58 -3.38 6.99
CA GLY A 9 16.97 -3.26 7.45
C GLY A 9 17.64 -4.56 7.86
N GLN A 10 17.09 -5.72 7.51
CA GLN A 10 17.58 -7.06 7.88
C GLN A 10 18.70 -7.59 6.98
N GLY A 11 19.15 -6.81 6.01
CA GLY A 11 20.17 -7.16 5.05
C GLY A 11 19.66 -7.19 3.61
N PRO A 12 20.56 -7.12 2.62
CA PRO A 12 20.20 -7.01 1.21
C PRO A 12 19.48 -8.25 0.68
N GLU A 13 19.76 -9.44 1.19
CA GLU A 13 19.12 -10.69 0.80
C GLU A 13 17.63 -10.76 1.20
N HIS A 14 17.21 -9.95 2.17
CA HIS A 14 15.81 -9.89 2.63
C HIS A 14 15.00 -8.78 1.95
N SER A 15 15.65 -7.96 1.13
CA SER A 15 15.07 -6.79 0.46
C SER A 15 15.48 -6.72 -1.02
N SER A 16 15.94 -7.84 -1.60
CA SER A 16 16.51 -7.86 -2.95
C SER A 16 15.48 -7.80 -4.08
N ALA A 17 14.24 -8.21 -3.83
CA ALA A 17 13.18 -8.12 -4.82
C ALA A 17 12.86 -6.64 -5.13
N ARG A 18 12.63 -6.37 -6.40
CA ARG A 18 12.28 -5.04 -6.91
C ARG A 18 10.92 -5.13 -7.58
N LEU A 19 9.89 -4.73 -6.83
CA LEU A 19 8.49 -4.77 -7.24
C LEU A 19 8.27 -4.04 -8.56
N GLU A 20 8.86 -2.87 -8.71
CA GLU A 20 8.75 -2.03 -9.90
C GLU A 20 9.23 -2.74 -11.18
N ARG A 21 10.25 -3.59 -11.10
CA ARG A 21 10.75 -4.35 -12.26
C ARG A 21 9.75 -5.37 -12.76
N TYR A 22 9.09 -6.07 -11.84
CA TYR A 22 8.04 -7.02 -12.21
C TYR A 22 6.84 -6.32 -12.80
N LEU A 23 6.43 -5.19 -12.21
CA LEU A 23 5.31 -4.40 -12.74
C LEU A 23 5.61 -3.81 -14.12
N GLN A 24 6.87 -3.47 -14.43
CA GLN A 24 7.27 -3.04 -15.77
C GLN A 24 7.15 -4.13 -16.84
N LEU A 25 7.25 -5.41 -16.45
CA LEU A 25 7.09 -6.55 -17.35
C LEU A 25 5.65 -6.97 -17.59
N CYS A 26 4.71 -6.36 -16.86
CA CYS A 26 3.30 -6.69 -16.90
C CYS A 26 2.61 -6.10 -18.13
N ALA A 27 2.03 -6.95 -18.98
CA ALA A 27 1.21 -6.58 -20.13
C ALA A 27 0.24 -7.71 -20.47
N GLU A 28 -0.92 -7.39 -21.01
CA GLU A 28 -1.88 -8.36 -21.55
C GLU A 28 -2.21 -9.53 -20.60
N HIS A 29 -2.22 -9.26 -19.31
CA HIS A 29 -2.43 -10.26 -18.24
C HIS A 29 -1.43 -11.42 -18.27
N ASN A 30 -0.18 -11.18 -18.69
CA ASN A 30 0.87 -12.20 -18.84
C ASN A 30 1.33 -12.82 -17.53
N VAL A 31 1.27 -12.08 -16.42
CA VAL A 31 1.77 -12.46 -15.10
C VAL A 31 0.82 -11.94 -14.02
N GLN A 32 0.93 -12.44 -12.80
CA GLN A 32 0.24 -11.88 -11.64
C GLN A 32 1.27 -11.40 -10.62
N VAL A 33 1.05 -10.21 -10.05
CA VAL A 33 1.92 -9.63 -9.02
C VAL A 33 1.07 -9.32 -7.79
N CYS A 34 1.38 -9.98 -6.67
CA CYS A 34 0.60 -9.91 -5.44
C CYS A 34 1.50 -9.67 -4.22
N VAL A 35 0.92 -9.00 -3.22
CA VAL A 35 1.56 -8.69 -1.93
C VAL A 35 0.59 -9.07 -0.81
N PRO A 36 0.40 -10.39 -0.52
CA PRO A 36 -0.54 -10.84 0.50
C PRO A 36 -0.09 -10.40 1.89
N THR A 37 -1.05 -9.93 2.70
CA THR A 37 -0.76 -9.36 4.02
C THR A 37 -1.21 -10.25 5.18
N THR A 38 -2.02 -11.30 4.94
CA THR A 38 -2.48 -12.23 5.99
C THR A 38 -2.23 -13.68 5.60
N PRO A 39 -2.21 -14.63 6.58
CA PRO A 39 -2.12 -16.07 6.31
C PRO A 39 -3.22 -16.59 5.37
N ALA A 40 -4.46 -16.18 5.55
CA ALA A 40 -5.56 -16.58 4.67
C ALA A 40 -5.36 -16.09 3.23
N GLN A 41 -4.86 -14.87 3.05
CA GLN A 41 -4.59 -14.30 1.74
C GLN A 41 -3.51 -15.10 0.99
N ILE A 42 -2.40 -15.45 1.63
CA ILE A 42 -1.38 -16.26 0.95
C ILE A 42 -1.88 -17.67 0.64
N TYR A 43 -2.65 -18.28 1.55
CA TYR A 43 -3.26 -19.58 1.34
C TYR A 43 -4.20 -19.56 0.12
N HIS A 44 -5.16 -18.65 0.09
CA HIS A 44 -6.12 -18.54 -1.01
C HIS A 44 -5.47 -18.09 -2.33
N LEU A 45 -4.40 -17.31 -2.27
CA LEU A 45 -3.62 -16.95 -3.46
C LEU A 45 -2.98 -18.17 -4.10
N LEU A 46 -2.34 -19.02 -3.29
CA LEU A 46 -1.73 -20.26 -3.77
C LEU A 46 -2.79 -21.27 -4.23
N ARG A 47 -3.89 -21.42 -3.48
CA ARG A 47 -5.03 -22.23 -3.86
C ARG A 47 -5.61 -21.78 -5.21
N ARG A 48 -5.81 -20.48 -5.40
CA ARG A 48 -6.26 -19.89 -6.67
C ARG A 48 -5.33 -20.26 -7.83
N GLN A 49 -4.01 -20.20 -7.62
CA GLN A 49 -3.01 -20.54 -8.64
C GLN A 49 -3.07 -21.99 -9.08
N VAL A 50 -3.42 -22.90 -8.18
CA VAL A 50 -3.55 -24.34 -8.48
C VAL A 50 -4.88 -24.66 -9.19
N ILE A 51 -5.98 -24.05 -8.74
CA ILE A 51 -7.32 -24.39 -9.23
C ILE A 51 -7.60 -23.80 -10.63
N ARG A 52 -7.05 -22.62 -10.92
CA ARG A 52 -7.29 -21.94 -12.21
C ARG A 52 -6.82 -22.80 -13.40
N PRO A 53 -7.61 -22.91 -14.45
CA PRO A 53 -7.21 -23.66 -15.66
C PRO A 53 -6.05 -23.00 -16.39
N LEU A 54 -5.85 -21.70 -16.19
CA LEU A 54 -4.83 -20.90 -16.85
C LEU A 54 -3.56 -20.82 -15.99
N ARG A 55 -2.44 -21.30 -16.52
CA ARG A 55 -1.13 -21.34 -15.84
C ARG A 55 -0.28 -20.12 -16.21
N LYS A 56 -0.51 -19.00 -15.54
CA LYS A 56 0.34 -17.80 -15.67
C LYS A 56 1.30 -17.68 -14.47
N PRO A 57 2.50 -17.14 -14.66
CA PRO A 57 3.42 -16.92 -13.56
C PRO A 57 2.79 -16.06 -12.46
N LEU A 58 3.03 -16.45 -11.21
CA LEU A 58 2.62 -15.73 -10.02
C LEU A 58 3.87 -15.23 -9.29
N ILE A 59 3.98 -13.91 -9.14
CA ILE A 59 5.02 -13.23 -8.37
C ILE A 59 4.42 -12.78 -7.05
N VAL A 60 4.96 -13.26 -5.95
CA VAL A 60 4.49 -12.94 -4.60
C VAL A 60 5.61 -12.26 -3.84
N LEU A 61 5.37 -11.03 -3.40
CA LEU A 61 6.29 -10.26 -2.55
C LEU A 61 5.99 -10.63 -1.10
N THR A 62 7.02 -11.10 -0.36
CA THR A 62 6.85 -11.68 0.97
C THR A 62 7.76 -11.01 1.98
N PRO A 63 7.33 -9.95 2.67
CA PRO A 63 8.08 -9.37 3.78
C PRO A 63 8.21 -10.37 4.94
N LYS A 64 9.41 -10.56 5.48
CA LYS A 64 9.67 -11.52 6.56
C LYS A 64 8.96 -11.17 7.87
N SER A 65 8.84 -9.90 8.19
CA SER A 65 8.21 -9.44 9.44
C SER A 65 6.78 -9.91 9.59
N LEU A 66 6.03 -10.06 8.47
CA LEU A 66 4.65 -10.53 8.51
C LEU A 66 4.51 -11.96 9.05
N LEU A 67 5.54 -12.79 8.96
CA LEU A 67 5.53 -14.16 9.52
C LEU A 67 5.37 -14.19 11.05
N ARG A 68 5.68 -13.11 11.73
CA ARG A 68 5.63 -12.99 13.19
C ARG A 68 4.85 -11.78 13.68
N HIS A 69 4.15 -11.10 12.77
CA HIS A 69 3.43 -9.88 13.12
C HIS A 69 2.14 -10.23 13.87
N LYS A 70 1.95 -9.62 15.05
CA LYS A 70 0.84 -9.93 15.96
C LYS A 70 -0.54 -9.68 15.36
N LEU A 71 -0.65 -8.72 14.44
CA LEU A 71 -1.91 -8.38 13.77
C LEU A 71 -2.09 -9.10 12.43
N ALA A 72 -1.05 -9.73 11.89
CA ALA A 72 -1.13 -10.49 10.65
C ALA A 72 -1.58 -11.94 10.93
N ILE A 73 -2.77 -12.07 11.44
CA ILE A 73 -3.41 -13.35 11.81
C ILE A 73 -4.63 -13.60 10.94
N SER A 74 -5.07 -14.85 10.90
CA SER A 74 -6.31 -15.29 10.27
C SER A 74 -6.96 -16.35 11.13
N THR A 75 -8.28 -16.43 11.09
CA THR A 75 -9.04 -17.49 11.77
C THR A 75 -8.99 -18.78 10.95
N LEU A 76 -9.43 -19.89 11.53
CA LEU A 76 -9.58 -21.14 10.79
C LEU A 76 -10.70 -21.04 9.73
N GLU A 77 -11.73 -20.29 10.06
CA GLU A 77 -12.83 -19.99 9.15
C GLU A 77 -12.35 -19.21 7.92
N ASP A 78 -11.47 -18.21 8.11
CA ASP A 78 -10.86 -17.45 6.99
C ASP A 78 -10.06 -18.37 6.05
N LEU A 79 -9.50 -19.48 6.56
CA LEU A 79 -8.76 -20.47 5.77
C LEU A 79 -9.69 -21.52 5.13
N ALA A 80 -10.74 -21.92 5.82
CA ALA A 80 -11.67 -22.95 5.35
C ALA A 80 -12.62 -22.41 4.28
N GLU A 81 -13.09 -21.19 4.47
CA GLU A 81 -14.07 -20.52 3.63
C GLU A 81 -13.48 -19.29 2.92
N GLY A 82 -14.09 -18.87 1.86
CA GLY A 82 -13.70 -17.66 1.13
C GLY A 82 -12.74 -17.87 -0.04
N SER A 83 -12.10 -16.78 -0.44
CA SER A 83 -11.23 -16.73 -1.61
C SER A 83 -10.17 -15.64 -1.46
N PHE A 84 -9.20 -15.61 -2.39
CA PHE A 84 -8.23 -14.51 -2.44
C PHE A 84 -8.93 -13.20 -2.81
N GLN A 85 -8.82 -12.22 -1.93
CA GLN A 85 -9.32 -10.87 -2.15
C GLN A 85 -8.22 -10.03 -2.80
N THR A 86 -8.50 -9.44 -3.95
CA THR A 86 -7.56 -8.59 -4.69
C THR A 86 -7.38 -7.24 -4.02
N VAL A 87 -8.44 -6.76 -3.39
CA VAL A 87 -8.48 -5.57 -2.53
C VAL A 87 -9.18 -5.94 -1.24
N ILE A 88 -8.64 -5.52 -0.11
CA ILE A 88 -9.28 -5.70 1.20
C ILE A 88 -9.75 -4.34 1.69
N PRO A 89 -11.06 -4.18 1.96
CA PRO A 89 -11.63 -2.94 2.48
C PRO A 89 -11.15 -2.62 3.90
N GLU A 90 -11.63 -1.52 4.44
CA GLU A 90 -11.47 -1.19 5.85
C GLU A 90 -12.02 -2.31 6.74
N ILE A 91 -11.24 -2.71 7.75
CA ILE A 91 -11.63 -3.80 8.68
C ILE A 91 -12.27 -3.31 9.96
N ASP A 92 -11.99 -2.07 10.37
CA ASP A 92 -12.62 -1.50 11.57
C ASP A 92 -14.01 -0.95 11.21
N THR A 93 -14.91 -0.98 12.18
CA THR A 93 -16.27 -0.47 11.99
C THR A 93 -16.26 1.05 12.00
N LEU A 94 -16.15 1.65 10.82
CA LEU A 94 -16.23 3.10 10.61
C LEU A 94 -17.58 3.49 9.99
N ASP A 95 -18.06 4.68 10.30
CA ASP A 95 -19.18 5.28 9.58
C ASP A 95 -18.69 5.80 8.22
N PRO A 96 -19.10 5.21 7.08
CA PRO A 96 -18.62 5.62 5.76
C PRO A 96 -18.87 7.10 5.45
N LYS A 97 -19.90 7.70 6.05
CA LYS A 97 -20.24 9.11 5.86
C LYS A 97 -19.27 10.07 6.56
N LYS A 98 -18.57 9.59 7.60
CA LYS A 98 -17.54 10.39 8.30
C LYS A 98 -16.17 10.32 7.64
N VAL A 99 -15.94 9.32 6.79
CA VAL A 99 -14.66 9.13 6.13
C VAL A 99 -14.41 10.26 5.11
N GLU A 100 -13.45 11.10 5.41
CA GLU A 100 -12.99 12.18 4.52
C GLU A 100 -11.73 11.81 3.73
N ARG A 101 -10.99 10.80 4.20
CA ARG A 101 -9.73 10.35 3.59
C ARG A 101 -9.67 8.84 3.47
N VAL A 102 -9.24 8.36 2.31
CA VAL A 102 -8.88 6.96 2.10
C VAL A 102 -7.38 6.84 1.89
N VAL A 103 -6.75 5.94 2.63
CA VAL A 103 -5.35 5.58 2.45
C VAL A 103 -5.29 4.23 1.74
N LEU A 104 -4.80 4.23 0.52
CA LEU A 104 -4.53 3.05 -0.28
C LEU A 104 -3.09 2.61 -0.03
N CYS A 105 -2.86 1.35 0.28
CA CYS A 105 -1.52 0.83 0.53
C CYS A 105 -1.40 -0.63 0.08
N SER A 106 -0.18 -1.15 0.06
CA SER A 106 0.11 -2.55 -0.23
C SER A 106 1.23 -3.04 0.70
N GLY A 107 1.12 -4.28 1.17
CA GLY A 107 2.13 -4.90 2.02
C GLY A 107 2.08 -4.48 3.49
N LYS A 108 3.19 -4.65 4.19
CA LYS A 108 3.26 -4.55 5.66
C LYS A 108 3.02 -3.14 6.21
N VAL A 109 3.22 -2.09 5.43
CA VAL A 109 2.95 -0.70 5.83
C VAL A 109 1.51 -0.50 6.33
N TYR A 110 0.60 -1.36 5.91
CA TYR A 110 -0.76 -1.39 6.40
C TYR A 110 -0.85 -1.46 7.93
N TYR A 111 -0.06 -2.33 8.53
CA TYR A 111 -0.11 -2.55 9.98
C TYR A 111 0.40 -1.35 10.76
N ASP A 112 1.46 -0.70 10.29
CA ASP A 112 1.96 0.54 10.89
C ASP A 112 0.90 1.67 10.82
N LEU A 113 0.20 1.76 9.69
CA LEU A 113 -0.88 2.73 9.50
C LEU A 113 -2.08 2.44 10.40
N LEU A 114 -2.46 1.16 10.52
CA LEU A 114 -3.58 0.71 11.35
C LEU A 114 -3.33 0.98 12.83
N GLU A 115 -2.15 0.59 13.34
CA GLU A 115 -1.79 0.84 14.73
C GLU A 115 -1.79 2.33 15.05
N LYS A 116 -1.23 3.15 14.16
CA LYS A 116 -1.18 4.60 14.33
C LYS A 116 -2.56 5.24 14.30
N ARG A 117 -3.42 4.85 13.34
CA ARG A 117 -4.80 5.34 13.26
C ARG A 117 -5.59 5.02 14.52
N ARG A 118 -5.49 3.76 15.01
CA ARG A 118 -6.16 3.34 16.25
C ARG A 118 -5.64 4.08 17.47
N ALA A 119 -4.32 4.30 17.58
CA ALA A 119 -3.72 5.05 18.68
C ALA A 119 -4.13 6.54 18.70
N GLU A 120 -4.47 7.10 17.55
CA GLU A 120 -4.95 8.49 17.43
C GLU A 120 -6.49 8.59 17.37
N GLU A 121 -7.20 7.47 17.53
CA GLU A 121 -8.67 7.39 17.51
C GLU A 121 -9.30 8.09 16.29
N ARG A 122 -8.67 7.94 15.10
CA ARG A 122 -9.11 8.59 13.87
C ARG A 122 -10.16 7.74 13.15
N ASP A 123 -11.40 8.21 13.13
CA ASP A 123 -12.54 7.61 12.45
C ASP A 123 -12.87 8.25 11.08
N ASP A 124 -12.17 9.31 10.73
CA ASP A 124 -12.28 10.01 9.45
C ASP A 124 -11.36 9.47 8.34
N ILE A 125 -10.56 8.43 8.65
CA ILE A 125 -9.58 7.82 7.74
C ILE A 125 -9.88 6.33 7.60
N ALA A 126 -10.19 5.88 6.38
CA ALA A 126 -10.26 4.46 6.04
C ALA A 126 -8.95 4.01 5.39
N ILE A 127 -8.53 2.77 5.67
CA ILE A 127 -7.33 2.16 5.11
C ILE A 127 -7.72 0.96 4.26
N VAL A 128 -7.42 1.02 2.97
CA VAL A 128 -7.74 -0.03 1.99
C VAL A 128 -6.45 -0.66 1.50
N ARG A 129 -6.37 -2.00 1.55
CA ARG A 129 -5.20 -2.76 1.12
C ARG A 129 -5.37 -3.29 -0.28
N ILE A 130 -4.38 -3.06 -1.13
CA ILE A 130 -4.31 -3.66 -2.47
C ILE A 130 -3.37 -4.85 -2.41
N GLU A 131 -3.94 -6.06 -2.45
CA GLU A 131 -3.23 -7.33 -2.35
C GLU A 131 -2.72 -7.81 -3.72
N GLN A 132 -3.42 -7.43 -4.79
CA GLN A 132 -3.00 -7.71 -6.16
C GLN A 132 -2.72 -6.42 -6.91
N LEU A 133 -1.46 -6.24 -7.33
CA LEU A 133 -1.02 -5.05 -8.07
C LEU A 133 -1.13 -5.24 -9.58
N TYR A 134 -1.09 -6.48 -10.06
CA TYR A 134 -1.33 -6.79 -11.46
C TYR A 134 -1.95 -8.19 -11.64
N PRO A 135 -2.97 -8.36 -12.50
CA PRO A 135 -3.79 -7.30 -13.10
C PRO A 135 -4.40 -6.41 -12.03
N PHE A 136 -4.47 -5.09 -12.29
CA PHE A 136 -4.97 -4.15 -11.29
C PHE A 136 -6.49 -4.29 -11.12
N PRO A 137 -7.01 -4.43 -9.88
CA PRO A 137 -8.43 -4.68 -9.61
C PRO A 137 -9.23 -3.38 -9.55
N GLU A 138 -9.45 -2.74 -10.70
CA GLU A 138 -10.16 -1.45 -10.78
C GLU A 138 -11.60 -1.56 -10.28
N ASP A 139 -12.32 -2.59 -10.72
CA ASP A 139 -13.75 -2.77 -10.40
C ASP A 139 -13.95 -3.01 -8.90
N ASP A 140 -13.15 -3.90 -8.30
CA ASP A 140 -13.19 -4.17 -6.85
C ASP A 140 -12.90 -2.89 -6.05
N LEU A 141 -11.93 -2.08 -6.50
CA LEU A 141 -11.59 -0.84 -5.82
C LEU A 141 -12.70 0.22 -5.95
N VAL A 142 -13.36 0.31 -7.09
CA VAL A 142 -14.52 1.20 -7.29
C VAL A 142 -15.64 0.82 -6.34
N GLU A 143 -15.97 -0.47 -6.24
CA GLU A 143 -17.01 -0.97 -5.35
C GLU A 143 -16.71 -0.66 -3.88
N ILE A 144 -15.47 -0.88 -3.44
CA ILE A 144 -15.03 -0.60 -2.06
C ILE A 144 -15.07 0.90 -1.75
N LEU A 145 -14.80 1.77 -2.72
CA LEU A 145 -14.81 3.22 -2.51
C LEU A 145 -16.21 3.85 -2.59
N ALA A 146 -17.18 3.17 -3.19
CA ALA A 146 -18.52 3.70 -3.41
C ALA A 146 -19.24 4.18 -2.13
N PRO A 147 -19.14 3.49 -0.97
CA PRO A 147 -19.79 3.93 0.26
C PRO A 147 -19.25 5.25 0.84
N TYR A 148 -18.01 5.65 0.49
CA TYR A 148 -17.36 6.85 1.05
C TYR A 148 -17.80 8.13 0.31
N THR A 149 -19.05 8.53 0.48
CA THR A 149 -19.66 9.66 -0.25
C THR A 149 -19.00 11.01 0.06
N ASN A 150 -18.46 11.18 1.27
CA ASN A 150 -17.80 12.43 1.72
C ASN A 150 -16.28 12.41 1.53
N LEU A 151 -15.75 11.47 0.76
CA LEU A 151 -14.32 11.37 0.49
C LEU A 151 -13.79 12.63 -0.19
N LYS A 152 -12.79 13.27 0.42
CA LYS A 152 -12.12 14.49 -0.09
C LYS A 152 -10.73 14.17 -0.65
N HIS A 153 -10.04 13.23 -0.02
CA HIS A 153 -8.65 12.93 -0.30
C HIS A 153 -8.42 11.43 -0.43
N ALA A 154 -7.74 11.03 -1.49
CA ALA A 154 -7.18 9.69 -1.63
C ALA A 154 -5.66 9.78 -1.54
N VAL A 155 -5.05 8.87 -0.80
CA VAL A 155 -3.61 8.84 -0.55
C VAL A 155 -3.08 7.46 -0.91
N TRP A 156 -2.07 7.38 -1.78
CA TRP A 156 -1.27 6.17 -1.93
C TRP A 156 -0.10 6.21 -0.96
N CYS A 157 0.03 5.21 -0.11
CA CYS A 157 1.09 5.07 0.87
C CYS A 157 1.91 3.80 0.60
N GLN A 158 3.22 3.94 0.47
CA GLN A 158 4.14 2.82 0.27
C GLN A 158 5.42 3.01 1.10
N GLU A 159 6.08 1.91 1.44
CA GLU A 159 7.37 1.91 2.13
C GLU A 159 8.52 2.28 1.20
N GLU A 160 8.41 1.86 -0.04
CA GLU A 160 9.42 2.07 -1.06
C GLU A 160 9.62 3.57 -1.34
N PRO A 161 10.84 3.97 -1.72
CA PRO A 161 11.08 5.31 -2.23
C PRO A 161 10.20 5.61 -3.45
N MET A 162 9.98 6.88 -3.73
CA MET A 162 9.11 7.33 -4.81
C MET A 162 9.44 6.74 -6.18
N ASN A 163 10.74 6.49 -6.45
CA ASN A 163 11.22 5.90 -7.70
C ASN A 163 11.11 4.36 -7.76
N GLN A 164 10.65 3.74 -6.69
CA GLN A 164 10.50 2.29 -6.56
C GLN A 164 9.06 1.94 -6.17
N GLY A 165 8.77 0.63 -6.03
CA GLY A 165 7.46 0.16 -5.63
C GLY A 165 6.41 0.30 -6.72
N ALA A 166 5.14 0.40 -6.30
CA ALA A 166 3.99 0.34 -7.21
C ALA A 166 3.49 1.69 -7.72
N TRP A 167 3.96 2.83 -7.17
CA TRP A 167 3.37 4.14 -7.48
C TRP A 167 3.28 4.43 -8.98
N TYR A 168 4.40 4.35 -9.70
CA TYR A 168 4.41 4.71 -11.13
C TYR A 168 3.57 3.78 -11.99
N SER A 169 3.50 2.51 -11.62
CA SER A 169 2.72 1.52 -12.36
C SER A 169 1.22 1.57 -12.04
N SER A 170 0.83 2.09 -10.88
CA SER A 170 -0.57 2.06 -10.41
C SER A 170 -1.27 3.42 -10.41
N GLN A 171 -0.54 4.54 -10.44
CA GLN A 171 -1.13 5.88 -10.30
C GLN A 171 -2.17 6.22 -11.37
N HIS A 172 -2.05 5.68 -12.58
CA HIS A 172 -2.98 5.94 -13.67
C HIS A 172 -4.34 5.26 -13.42
N HIS A 173 -4.36 4.07 -12.79
CA HIS A 173 -5.57 3.39 -12.34
C HIS A 173 -6.28 4.24 -11.27
N PHE A 174 -5.54 4.67 -10.24
CA PHE A 174 -6.10 5.53 -9.19
C PHE A 174 -6.68 6.83 -9.75
N ARG A 175 -5.96 7.47 -10.69
CA ARG A 175 -6.45 8.70 -11.32
C ARG A 175 -7.73 8.45 -12.11
N ARG A 176 -7.83 7.33 -12.84
CA ARG A 176 -9.04 6.95 -13.57
C ARG A 176 -10.23 6.78 -12.65
N ILE A 177 -10.06 6.01 -11.56
CA ILE A 177 -11.11 5.76 -10.57
C ILE A 177 -11.56 7.05 -9.89
N LEU A 178 -10.64 7.94 -9.55
CA LEU A 178 -10.92 9.16 -8.80
C LEU A 178 -11.36 10.35 -9.67
N SER A 179 -11.11 10.32 -10.98
CA SER A 179 -11.41 11.44 -11.89
C SER A 179 -12.90 11.80 -11.93
N GLY A 180 -13.79 10.80 -11.82
CA GLY A 180 -15.23 11.01 -11.77
C GLY A 180 -15.74 11.74 -10.51
N HIS A 181 -14.89 11.97 -9.52
CA HIS A 181 -15.27 12.49 -8.21
C HIS A 181 -14.59 13.81 -7.82
N ASN A 182 -13.79 14.41 -8.72
CA ASN A 182 -13.02 15.63 -8.45
C ASN A 182 -12.18 15.56 -7.16
N LYS A 183 -11.59 14.42 -6.86
CA LYS A 183 -10.85 14.12 -5.62
C LYS A 183 -9.34 14.26 -5.83
N SER A 184 -8.64 14.74 -4.82
CA SER A 184 -7.18 14.86 -4.88
C SER A 184 -6.51 13.52 -4.59
N LEU A 185 -5.61 13.10 -5.47
CA LEU A 185 -4.72 11.96 -5.23
C LEU A 185 -3.34 12.47 -4.82
N VAL A 186 -2.86 12.02 -3.67
CA VAL A 186 -1.53 12.35 -3.14
C VAL A 186 -0.73 11.07 -2.91
N GLN A 187 0.52 11.05 -3.36
CA GLN A 187 1.45 9.98 -3.01
C GLN A 187 2.20 10.37 -1.74
N ILE A 188 2.27 9.45 -0.79
CA ILE A 188 3.09 9.56 0.41
C ILE A 188 4.05 8.37 0.47
N GLY A 189 5.33 8.66 0.60
CA GLY A 189 6.40 7.70 0.67
C GLY A 189 7.71 8.43 0.92
N ARG A 190 8.82 7.71 0.82
CA ARG A 190 10.16 8.28 0.92
C ARG A 190 10.50 9.08 -0.33
N ALA A 191 11.42 10.02 -0.18
CA ALA A 191 12.07 10.64 -1.34
C ALA A 191 12.77 9.56 -2.19
N SER A 192 12.98 9.85 -3.47
CA SER A 192 13.69 8.95 -4.38
C SER A 192 15.05 8.55 -3.81
N SER A 193 15.36 7.26 -3.81
CA SER A 193 16.60 6.70 -3.25
C SER A 193 17.02 5.46 -4.04
N TYR A 194 18.32 5.19 -4.07
CA TYR A 194 18.89 3.94 -4.59
C TYR A 194 19.04 2.86 -3.51
N SER A 195 18.95 3.23 -2.22
CA SER A 195 19.18 2.35 -1.07
C SER A 195 17.87 1.90 -0.42
N SER A 196 17.86 0.66 0.07
CA SER A 196 16.76 0.04 0.82
C SER A 196 16.88 0.18 2.35
N THR A 197 17.94 0.81 2.87
CA THR A 197 18.38 0.66 4.27
C THR A 197 17.97 1.79 5.23
N GLN A 198 16.93 2.55 4.99
CA GLN A 198 16.51 3.63 5.89
C GLN A 198 15.17 3.36 6.54
N ASP A 199 15.04 3.73 7.81
CA ASP A 199 13.83 3.60 8.62
C ASP A 199 12.67 4.45 8.06
N VAL A 200 11.60 3.79 7.64
CA VAL A 200 10.46 4.38 6.94
C VAL A 200 9.37 4.84 7.91
N THR A 201 9.26 4.18 9.04
CA THR A 201 8.14 4.26 9.98
C THR A 201 7.88 5.70 10.46
N ARG A 202 8.93 6.44 10.78
CA ARG A 202 8.80 7.83 11.29
C ARG A 202 8.30 8.85 10.27
N LEU A 203 8.59 8.66 8.98
CA LEU A 203 8.19 9.61 7.94
C LEU A 203 6.74 9.41 7.50
N LEU A 204 6.30 8.15 7.43
CA LEU A 204 4.94 7.79 7.04
C LEU A 204 3.93 8.25 8.10
N HIS A 205 4.24 8.04 9.38
CA HIS A 205 3.37 8.42 10.50
C HIS A 205 3.04 9.92 10.52
N ARG A 206 4.02 10.78 10.25
CA ARG A 206 3.81 12.24 10.28
C ARG A 206 2.98 12.78 9.12
N ARG A 207 3.00 12.14 7.95
CA ARG A 207 2.33 12.67 6.74
C ARG A 207 0.96 12.06 6.46
N VAL A 208 0.72 10.83 6.85
CA VAL A 208 -0.54 10.12 6.58
C VAL A 208 -1.61 10.47 7.59
N VAL A 209 -1.25 10.54 8.87
CA VAL A 209 -2.18 10.69 10.00
C VAL A 209 -2.18 12.10 10.59
N MET A 210 -1.36 13.02 10.11
CA MET A 210 -1.29 14.39 10.63
C MET A 210 -2.60 15.18 10.50
N PRO A 211 -2.90 16.06 11.49
CA PRO A 211 -4.09 16.87 11.52
C PRO A 211 -4.15 17.85 10.35
N ARG A 212 -5.37 18.23 9.99
CA ARG A 212 -5.78 19.20 8.98
C ARG A 212 -4.76 20.34 8.81
N CYS A 213 -3.84 20.22 7.88
CA CYS A 213 -3.17 21.39 7.36
C CYS A 213 -4.20 22.10 6.45
N THR A 214 -4.87 23.09 6.99
CA THR A 214 -5.73 23.97 6.21
C THR A 214 -4.90 24.61 5.12
N LEU A 215 -5.41 24.66 3.91
CA LEU A 215 -4.79 25.25 2.71
C LEU A 215 -4.30 26.71 2.88
N SER A 216 -4.60 27.33 4.01
CA SER A 216 -4.21 28.71 4.37
C SER A 216 -2.75 28.83 4.82
N SER A 217 -2.03 27.75 5.15
CA SER A 217 -0.65 27.84 5.65
C SER A 217 0.42 27.41 4.65
N ARG A 218 0.13 27.40 3.34
CA ARG A 218 1.10 27.06 2.29
C ARG A 218 2.36 27.93 2.26
N LYS A 219 2.38 29.07 2.95
CA LYS A 219 3.56 29.98 2.96
C LYS A 219 4.67 29.59 3.93
N ASN A 220 4.44 28.73 4.90
CA ASN A 220 5.44 28.40 5.94
C ASN A 220 5.94 26.95 5.97
N CYS A 221 5.44 26.04 5.14
CA CYS A 221 5.87 24.63 5.15
C CYS A 221 7.05 24.33 4.19
N CYS A 222 7.47 25.28 3.37
CA CYS A 222 8.54 25.09 2.37
C CYS A 222 9.88 25.72 2.74
N LYS A 223 10.10 26.08 4.00
CA LYS A 223 11.42 26.52 4.46
C LYS A 223 12.11 25.40 5.23
N MET A 224 12.54 24.36 4.55
CA MET A 224 13.70 23.57 5.00
C MET A 224 14.94 24.15 4.31
N PRO A 225 15.99 24.51 5.02
CA PRO A 225 17.22 24.98 4.42
C PRO A 225 17.89 23.81 3.67
N LEU A 226 18.23 24.04 2.42
CA LEU A 226 19.20 23.23 1.67
C LEU A 226 20.56 23.42 2.34
N LEU A 227 20.92 22.54 3.25
CA LEU A 227 22.30 22.42 3.68
C LEU A 227 23.10 21.66 2.60
N PHE A 228 23.53 22.41 1.60
CA PHE A 228 24.70 22.05 0.81
C PHE A 228 25.92 22.32 1.70
N ASN A 229 26.48 21.28 2.30
CA ASN A 229 27.84 21.33 2.78
C ASN A 229 28.74 20.82 1.66
N ALA A 230 29.26 21.77 0.89
CA ALA A 230 30.49 21.58 0.15
C ALA A 230 31.63 21.80 1.15
N SER A 231 32.33 20.74 1.55
CA SER A 231 33.66 20.84 2.11
C SER A 231 34.60 20.06 1.18
N ARG A 232 35.37 20.86 0.45
CA ARG A 232 36.66 20.48 -0.14
C ARG A 232 37.64 20.11 0.98
N THR A 233 38.29 19.06 0.84
CA THR A 233 39.77 18.81 0.74
C THR A 233 39.97 17.32 0.62
#